data_673d6d1b863dcad5eacbd309316e3033
#
_entry.id   673d6d1b863dcad5eacbd309316e3033
#
_cell.length_a   1.000
_cell.length_b   1.000
_cell.length_c   1.000
_cell.angle_alpha   90.00
_cell.angle_beta   90.00
_cell.angle_gamma   90.00
#
_symmetry.space_group_name_H-M   'P 1'
#
loop_
_entity.id
_entity.type
_entity.pdbx_description
1 polymer ?
#
loop_
_entity_poly.entity_id
_entity_poly.type
_entity_poly.pdbx_seq_one_letter_code
_entity_poly.pdbx_strand_id
1 'polypeptide(L)'
;MILTPPLAASFQSLLAFFEKGGVFMYFLAACSVVSVAVIVLRALALRRDLVVPPFIEREIEAIQPGDAAAAAVRLSRVVENDASALGRIIQVGLRHLSWPKSENIEAVQTRAQHEIVRLESGLFVLEIIVGIAPLLGLLGAVSGLVTVFAAFGADATSQDPRGIAKGISEALSTTIVGLAIAIPSLIAYSYFSRKIETMAAEMESLTADLLAKCYYQKGRATEPPRRAASEPEPERESSQYAPAPPRVEIPALSVRPTQEGAG
;
A
#
# COMPACT_ATOMS: atom_id res chain seq x y z
N MET A 1 30.84 -36.44 -12.37
CA MET A 1 31.30 -35.61 -13.51
C MET A 1 30.08 -34.87 -14.02
N ILE A 2 29.80 -33.68 -13.42
CA ILE A 2 28.61 -32.87 -13.75
C ILE A 2 28.99 -32.06 -14.99
N LEU A 3 28.43 -32.45 -16.13
CA LEU A 3 28.59 -31.74 -17.39
C LEU A 3 27.77 -30.46 -17.31
N THR A 4 28.39 -29.32 -16.94
CA THR A 4 27.81 -28.00 -17.13
C THR A 4 27.77 -27.71 -18.63
N PRO A 5 26.58 -27.59 -19.27
CA PRO A 5 26.54 -27.17 -20.67
C PRO A 5 27.15 -25.79 -20.77
N PRO A 6 27.97 -25.50 -21.80
CA PRO A 6 28.53 -24.15 -21.98
C PRO A 6 27.39 -23.15 -22.13
N LEU A 7 27.41 -22.06 -21.38
CA LEU A 7 26.40 -20.98 -21.38
C LEU A 7 26.00 -20.53 -22.79
N ALA A 8 26.94 -20.60 -23.75
CA ALA A 8 26.71 -20.31 -25.16
C ALA A 8 25.73 -21.28 -25.86
N ALA A 9 25.77 -22.59 -25.52
CA ALA A 9 24.85 -23.57 -26.10
C ALA A 9 23.42 -23.40 -25.54
N SER A 10 23.30 -23.00 -24.28
CA SER A 10 22.00 -22.68 -23.66
C SER A 10 21.38 -21.41 -24.25
N PHE A 11 22.19 -20.40 -24.60
CA PHE A 11 21.73 -19.16 -25.22
C PHE A 11 21.26 -19.37 -26.67
N GLN A 12 21.99 -20.21 -27.45
CA GLN A 12 21.58 -20.54 -28.80
C GLN A 12 20.29 -21.37 -28.85
N SER A 13 20.12 -22.28 -27.91
CA SER A 13 18.86 -23.06 -27.81
C SER A 13 17.67 -22.19 -27.40
N LEU A 14 17.87 -21.18 -26.57
CA LEU A 14 16.87 -20.18 -26.25
C LEU A 14 16.49 -19.35 -27.47
N LEU A 15 17.46 -18.81 -28.23
CA LEU A 15 17.18 -18.05 -29.43
C LEU A 15 16.40 -18.88 -30.46
N ALA A 16 16.84 -20.13 -30.72
CA ALA A 16 16.12 -21.04 -31.61
C ALA A 16 14.69 -21.37 -31.13
N PHE A 17 14.46 -21.37 -29.82
CA PHE A 17 13.12 -21.52 -29.24
C PHE A 17 12.25 -20.27 -29.48
N PHE A 18 12.85 -19.07 -29.40
CA PHE A 18 12.14 -17.81 -29.67
C PHE A 18 11.78 -17.66 -31.15
N GLU A 19 12.66 -18.06 -32.08
CA GLU A 19 12.38 -18.02 -33.52
C GLU A 19 11.19 -18.90 -33.92
N LYS A 20 10.94 -20.00 -33.22
CA LYS A 20 9.84 -20.95 -33.50
C LYS A 20 8.48 -20.46 -33.06
N GLY A 21 8.41 -19.54 -32.07
CA GLY A 21 7.15 -19.10 -31.48
C GLY A 21 6.47 -17.92 -32.20
N GLY A 22 6.99 -17.47 -33.35
CA GLY A 22 6.39 -16.40 -34.16
C GLY A 22 6.44 -15.02 -33.50
N VAL A 23 5.65 -14.06 -34.03
CA VAL A 23 5.68 -12.64 -33.62
C VAL A 23 5.32 -12.47 -32.12
N PHE A 24 4.44 -13.29 -31.57
CA PHE A 24 4.02 -13.18 -30.17
C PHE A 24 5.13 -13.50 -29.19
N MET A 25 6.11 -14.31 -29.58
CA MET A 25 7.26 -14.64 -28.75
C MET A 25 8.16 -13.43 -28.51
N TYR A 26 8.29 -12.51 -29.48
CA TYR A 26 9.05 -11.25 -29.30
C TYR A 26 8.38 -10.33 -28.28
N PHE A 27 7.04 -10.25 -28.30
CA PHE A 27 6.30 -9.49 -27.26
C PHE A 27 6.47 -10.10 -25.87
N LEU A 28 6.43 -11.45 -25.77
CA LEU A 28 6.68 -12.15 -24.51
C LEU A 28 8.11 -11.93 -24.02
N ALA A 29 9.10 -11.95 -24.91
CA ALA A 29 10.49 -11.64 -24.57
C ALA A 29 10.62 -10.21 -24.02
N ALA A 30 9.99 -9.23 -24.67
CA ALA A 30 9.96 -7.86 -24.18
C ALA A 30 9.31 -7.77 -22.80
N CYS A 31 8.16 -8.42 -22.59
CA CYS A 31 7.50 -8.49 -21.28
C CYS A 31 8.40 -9.10 -20.22
N SER A 32 9.15 -10.16 -20.54
CA SER A 32 10.09 -10.81 -19.63
C SER A 32 11.21 -9.85 -19.20
N VAL A 33 11.84 -9.16 -20.15
CA VAL A 33 12.92 -8.20 -19.85
C VAL A 33 12.40 -7.06 -18.99
N VAL A 34 11.23 -6.48 -19.35
CA VAL A 34 10.62 -5.40 -18.59
C VAL A 34 10.25 -5.86 -17.19
N SER A 35 9.64 -7.04 -17.05
CA SER A 35 9.29 -7.61 -15.74
C SER A 35 10.51 -7.73 -14.83
N VAL A 36 11.58 -8.36 -15.31
CA VAL A 36 12.82 -8.53 -14.53
C VAL A 36 13.42 -7.18 -14.17
N ALA A 37 13.48 -6.23 -15.12
CA ALA A 37 14.00 -4.90 -14.87
C ALA A 37 13.20 -4.18 -13.77
N VAL A 38 11.87 -4.21 -13.85
CA VAL A 38 10.99 -3.59 -12.84
C VAL A 38 11.14 -4.28 -11.48
N ILE A 39 11.21 -5.61 -11.43
CA ILE A 39 11.43 -6.36 -10.18
C ILE A 39 12.73 -5.91 -9.50
N VAL A 40 13.83 -5.82 -10.25
CA VAL A 40 15.13 -5.41 -9.71
C VAL A 40 15.08 -3.95 -9.23
N LEU A 41 14.54 -3.04 -10.04
CA LEU A 41 14.42 -1.62 -9.67
C LEU A 41 13.56 -1.43 -8.43
N ARG A 42 12.46 -2.18 -8.31
CA ARG A 42 11.57 -2.12 -7.14
C ARG A 42 12.19 -2.77 -5.90
N ALA A 43 12.92 -3.85 -6.05
CA ALA A 43 13.67 -4.45 -4.94
C ALA A 43 14.70 -3.48 -4.34
N LEU A 44 15.33 -2.65 -5.16
CA LEU A 44 16.28 -1.64 -4.72
C LEU A 44 15.59 -0.39 -4.15
N ALA A 45 14.50 0.08 -4.78
CA ALA A 45 13.79 1.29 -4.39
C ALA A 45 12.97 1.12 -3.10
N LEU A 46 12.37 -0.06 -2.88
CA LEU A 46 11.54 -0.37 -1.71
C LEU A 46 12.36 -0.94 -0.55
N ARG A 47 13.59 -0.46 -0.37
CA ARG A 47 14.37 -0.75 0.84
C ARG A 47 13.78 0.04 2.01
N ARG A 48 13.55 -0.62 3.16
CA ARG A 48 12.99 0.02 4.36
C ARG A 48 13.76 1.27 4.75
N ASP A 49 15.08 1.20 4.72
CA ASP A 49 15.96 2.31 5.12
C ASP A 49 15.80 3.57 4.27
N LEU A 50 15.33 3.44 3.01
CA LEU A 50 15.06 4.56 2.10
C LEU A 50 13.66 5.15 2.26
N VAL A 51 12.70 4.37 2.74
CA VAL A 51 11.30 4.78 2.90
C VAL A 51 11.02 5.25 4.33
N VAL A 52 11.47 4.45 5.31
CA VAL A 52 11.34 4.69 6.76
C VAL A 52 12.73 4.61 7.39
N PRO A 53 13.49 5.70 7.41
CA PRO A 53 14.83 5.71 7.98
C PRO A 53 14.81 5.47 9.49
N PRO A 54 15.61 4.55 10.01
CA PRO A 54 15.60 4.19 11.44
C PRO A 54 16.07 5.32 12.36
N PHE A 55 16.78 6.31 11.85
CA PHE A 55 17.19 7.47 12.66
C PHE A 55 16.01 8.40 12.96
N ILE A 56 15.04 8.56 12.00
CA ILE A 56 13.82 9.34 12.21
C ILE A 56 12.92 8.63 13.24
N GLU A 57 12.77 7.32 13.11
CA GLU A 57 12.01 6.49 14.04
C GLU A 57 12.51 6.67 15.48
N ARG A 58 13.83 6.54 15.70
CA ARG A 58 14.46 6.73 17.02
C ARG A 58 14.27 8.13 17.58
N GLU A 59 14.35 9.18 16.73
CA GLU A 59 14.11 10.56 17.19
C GLU A 59 12.66 10.76 17.62
N ILE A 60 11.68 10.16 16.93
CA ILE A 60 10.26 10.22 17.32
C ILE A 60 10.04 9.48 18.64
N GLU A 61 10.61 8.29 18.80
CA GLU A 61 10.49 7.49 20.02
C GLU A 61 11.12 8.20 21.23
N ALA A 62 12.24 8.87 21.02
CA ALA A 62 12.97 9.58 22.06
C ALA A 62 12.25 10.84 22.58
N ILE A 63 11.19 11.30 21.92
CA ILE A 63 10.42 12.47 22.35
C ILE A 63 9.71 12.19 23.66
N GLN A 64 10.11 12.91 24.72
CA GLN A 64 9.47 12.84 26.03
C GLN A 64 8.36 13.88 26.19
N PRO A 65 7.32 13.59 27.01
CA PRO A 65 6.34 14.58 27.39
C PRO A 65 7.00 15.74 28.13
N GLY A 66 7.16 16.88 27.51
CA GLY A 66 7.85 18.04 28.08
C GLY A 66 8.93 18.64 27.16
N ASP A 67 9.50 17.85 26.26
CA ASP A 67 10.55 18.27 25.31
C ASP A 67 10.08 18.34 23.83
N ALA A 68 8.77 18.14 23.59
CA ALA A 68 8.26 18.01 22.23
C ALA A 68 8.51 19.25 21.35
N ALA A 69 8.55 20.46 21.92
CA ALA A 69 8.84 21.67 21.14
C ALA A 69 10.31 21.69 20.66
N ALA A 70 11.24 21.40 21.54
CA ALA A 70 12.65 21.32 21.19
C ALA A 70 12.94 20.10 20.28
N ALA A 71 12.28 18.98 20.51
CA ALA A 71 12.34 17.80 19.66
C ALA A 71 11.78 18.09 18.25
N ALA A 72 10.67 18.82 18.12
CA ALA A 72 10.13 19.23 16.83
C ALA A 72 11.13 20.10 16.03
N VAL A 73 11.84 21.00 16.70
CA VAL A 73 12.89 21.82 16.06
C VAL A 73 14.11 20.98 15.67
N ARG A 74 14.53 20.01 16.48
CA ARG A 74 15.60 19.09 16.11
C ARG A 74 15.19 18.23 14.90
N LEU A 75 14.00 17.62 14.97
CA LEU A 75 13.47 16.76 13.93
C LEU A 75 13.26 17.54 12.61
N SER A 76 12.80 18.80 12.65
CA SER A 76 12.64 19.61 11.45
C SER A 76 13.96 19.79 10.68
N ARG A 77 15.08 19.98 11.39
CA ARG A 77 16.40 20.09 10.77
C ARG A 77 16.87 18.76 10.16
N VAL A 78 16.54 17.65 10.81
CA VAL A 78 16.92 16.30 10.36
C VAL A 78 16.15 15.96 9.07
N VAL A 79 14.82 16.23 9.04
CA VAL A 79 13.99 15.90 7.88
C VAL A 79 14.09 16.91 6.73
N GLU A 80 14.66 18.12 6.95
CA GLU A 80 14.79 19.16 5.92
C GLU A 80 15.61 18.67 4.71
N ASN A 81 16.66 17.88 4.97
CA ASN A 81 17.53 17.33 3.95
C ASN A 81 17.26 15.86 3.64
N ASP A 82 16.21 15.27 4.24
CA ASP A 82 15.88 13.86 4.02
C ASP A 82 14.88 13.67 2.87
N ALA A 83 15.27 12.84 1.91
CA ALA A 83 14.47 12.52 0.73
C ALA A 83 13.54 11.31 0.93
N SER A 84 13.47 10.74 2.14
CA SER A 84 12.61 9.60 2.44
C SER A 84 11.12 9.96 2.39
N ALA A 85 10.26 8.96 2.20
CA ALA A 85 8.81 9.16 2.23
C ALA A 85 8.34 9.63 3.62
N LEU A 86 8.83 8.99 4.68
CA LEU A 86 8.53 9.37 6.06
C LEU A 86 8.98 10.80 6.38
N GLY A 87 10.21 11.18 5.97
CA GLY A 87 10.72 12.54 6.18
C GLY A 87 9.83 13.61 5.56
N ARG A 88 9.36 13.39 4.33
CA ARG A 88 8.45 14.32 3.64
C ARG A 88 7.07 14.43 4.31
N ILE A 89 6.55 13.34 4.88
CA ILE A 89 5.27 13.34 5.62
C ILE A 89 5.45 14.13 6.91
N ILE A 90 6.50 13.84 7.68
CA ILE A 90 6.80 14.53 8.94
C ILE A 90 7.03 16.03 8.72
N GLN A 91 7.73 16.41 7.65
CA GLN A 91 7.95 17.82 7.32
C GLN A 91 6.65 18.59 7.17
N VAL A 92 5.61 18.00 6.57
CA VAL A 92 4.27 18.62 6.48
C VAL A 92 3.66 18.77 7.87
N GLY A 93 3.68 17.72 8.70
CA GLY A 93 3.14 17.74 10.05
C GLY A 93 3.80 18.79 10.94
N LEU A 94 5.14 18.90 10.88
CA LEU A 94 5.90 19.88 11.66
C LEU A 94 5.67 21.31 11.17
N ARG A 95 5.54 21.54 9.86
CA ARG A 95 5.24 22.85 9.27
C ARG A 95 3.90 23.41 9.72
N HIS A 96 2.91 22.53 9.91
CA HIS A 96 1.54 22.91 10.26
C HIS A 96 1.20 22.72 11.75
N LEU A 97 2.21 22.66 12.63
CA LEU A 97 1.96 22.55 14.08
C LEU A 97 1.19 23.73 14.69
N SER A 98 1.15 24.90 14.02
CA SER A 98 0.35 26.04 14.44
C SER A 98 -1.14 25.85 14.17
N TRP A 99 -1.52 25.01 13.23
CA TRP A 99 -2.90 24.73 12.83
C TRP A 99 -3.67 23.95 13.91
N PRO A 100 -5.01 23.92 13.83
CA PRO A 100 -5.81 22.98 14.60
C PRO A 100 -5.36 21.55 14.33
N LYS A 101 -5.41 20.68 15.36
CA LYS A 101 -4.94 19.30 15.26
C LYS A 101 -5.62 18.52 14.10
N SER A 102 -6.95 18.72 13.91
CA SER A 102 -7.72 18.06 12.85
C SER A 102 -7.23 18.42 11.45
N GLU A 103 -7.00 19.71 11.20
CA GLU A 103 -6.53 20.20 9.90
C GLU A 103 -5.10 19.73 9.58
N ASN A 104 -4.23 19.70 10.60
CA ASN A 104 -2.87 19.19 10.42
C ASN A 104 -2.86 17.68 10.13
N ILE A 105 -3.70 16.90 10.82
CA ILE A 105 -3.85 15.46 10.54
C ILE A 105 -4.31 15.24 9.10
N GLU A 106 -5.29 16.00 8.61
CA GLU A 106 -5.78 15.91 7.24
C GLU A 106 -4.69 16.24 6.20
N ALA A 107 -3.91 17.30 6.44
CA ALA A 107 -2.78 17.66 5.59
C ALA A 107 -1.71 16.55 5.54
N VAL A 108 -1.42 15.95 6.68
CA VAL A 108 -0.48 14.83 6.79
C VAL A 108 -0.99 13.57 6.10
N GLN A 109 -2.27 13.22 6.26
CA GLN A 109 -2.90 12.09 5.59
C GLN A 109 -2.88 12.25 4.08
N THR A 110 -3.22 13.45 3.58
CA THR A 110 -3.14 13.76 2.15
C THR A 110 -1.71 13.57 1.64
N ARG A 111 -0.71 14.04 2.37
CA ARG A 111 0.69 13.84 1.99
C ARG A 111 1.09 12.37 2.01
N ALA A 112 0.69 11.62 3.03
CA ALA A 112 0.96 10.19 3.14
C ALA A 112 0.38 9.41 1.95
N GLN A 113 -0.85 9.69 1.55
CA GLN A 113 -1.47 9.10 0.36
C GLN A 113 -0.68 9.38 -0.91
N HIS A 114 -0.20 10.61 -1.12
CA HIS A 114 0.66 10.95 -2.25
C HIS A 114 1.97 10.16 -2.26
N GLU A 115 2.59 9.95 -1.11
CA GLU A 115 3.83 9.15 -1.03
C GLU A 115 3.54 7.66 -1.30
N ILE A 116 2.42 7.11 -0.82
CA ILE A 116 2.01 5.73 -1.09
C ILE A 116 1.80 5.52 -2.59
N VAL A 117 1.02 6.38 -3.26
CA VAL A 117 0.81 6.33 -4.71
C VAL A 117 2.14 6.40 -5.48
N ARG A 118 3.08 7.21 -5.01
CA ARG A 118 4.43 7.28 -5.60
C ARG A 118 5.22 5.98 -5.42
N LEU A 119 5.10 5.32 -4.27
CA LEU A 119 5.73 4.01 -4.03
C LEU A 119 5.09 2.93 -4.91
N GLU A 120 3.79 2.98 -5.15
CA GLU A 120 3.04 2.03 -5.98
C GLU A 120 3.26 2.21 -7.49
N SER A 121 3.63 3.41 -7.94
CA SER A 121 3.63 3.79 -9.36
C SER A 121 4.37 2.82 -10.31
N GLY A 122 5.39 2.10 -9.85
CA GLY A 122 6.08 1.12 -10.68
C GLY A 122 5.53 -0.30 -10.59
N LEU A 123 4.62 -0.58 -9.65
CA LEU A 123 3.95 -1.88 -9.55
C LEU A 123 2.90 -2.05 -10.65
N PHE A 124 2.34 -0.95 -11.12
CA PHE A 124 1.40 -0.94 -12.24
C PHE A 124 1.92 -1.67 -13.49
N VAL A 125 3.22 -1.54 -13.80
CA VAL A 125 3.82 -2.25 -14.94
C VAL A 125 3.83 -3.76 -14.72
N LEU A 126 4.13 -4.23 -13.50
CA LEU A 126 4.06 -5.66 -13.18
C LEU A 126 2.64 -6.19 -13.26
N GLU A 127 1.67 -5.42 -12.77
CA GLU A 127 0.25 -5.75 -12.83
C GLU A 127 -0.22 -5.95 -14.28
N ILE A 128 0.16 -5.03 -15.19
CA ILE A 128 -0.11 -5.17 -16.63
C ILE A 128 0.51 -6.44 -17.18
N ILE A 129 1.78 -6.72 -16.88
CA ILE A 129 2.47 -7.91 -17.39
C ILE A 129 1.81 -9.19 -16.90
N VAL A 130 1.40 -9.25 -15.63
CA VAL A 130 0.67 -10.39 -15.05
C VAL A 130 -0.62 -10.68 -15.82
N GLY A 131 -1.35 -9.64 -16.23
CA GLY A 131 -2.57 -9.80 -17.02
C GLY A 131 -2.31 -10.11 -18.48
N ILE A 132 -1.36 -9.45 -19.12
CA ILE A 132 -1.16 -9.52 -20.57
C ILE A 132 -0.32 -10.73 -20.99
N ALA A 133 0.69 -11.15 -20.21
CA ALA A 133 1.60 -12.20 -20.65
C ALA A 133 0.90 -13.56 -20.91
N PRO A 134 -0.05 -14.04 -20.08
CA PRO A 134 -0.82 -15.24 -20.36
C PRO A 134 -1.72 -15.09 -21.60
N LEU A 135 -2.30 -13.92 -21.80
CA LEU A 135 -3.15 -13.63 -22.96
C LEU A 135 -2.35 -13.62 -24.26
N LEU A 136 -1.15 -13.04 -24.25
CA LEU A 136 -0.23 -13.10 -25.40
C LEU A 136 0.20 -14.55 -25.67
N GLY A 137 0.44 -15.34 -24.64
CA GLY A 137 0.75 -16.77 -24.78
C GLY A 137 -0.39 -17.54 -25.41
N LEU A 138 -1.62 -17.31 -24.98
CA LEU A 138 -2.81 -17.92 -25.54
C LEU A 138 -3.05 -17.47 -26.99
N LEU A 139 -2.90 -16.18 -27.26
CA LEU A 139 -3.06 -15.63 -28.62
C LEU A 139 -2.02 -16.21 -29.58
N GLY A 140 -0.77 -16.39 -29.12
CA GLY A 140 0.27 -17.09 -29.87
C GLY A 140 -0.09 -18.55 -30.17
N ALA A 141 -0.65 -19.26 -29.18
CA ALA A 141 -1.09 -20.64 -29.38
C ALA A 141 -2.22 -20.76 -30.40
N VAL A 142 -3.24 -19.90 -30.30
CA VAL A 142 -4.37 -19.88 -31.25
C VAL A 142 -3.88 -19.54 -32.64
N SER A 143 -3.03 -18.53 -32.79
CA SER A 143 -2.43 -18.14 -34.08
C SER A 143 -1.61 -19.31 -34.70
N GLY A 144 -0.82 -20.00 -33.88
CA GLY A 144 -0.07 -21.19 -34.34
C GLY A 144 -0.99 -22.30 -34.83
N LEU A 145 -2.08 -22.61 -34.13
CA LEU A 145 -3.06 -23.60 -34.53
C LEU A 145 -3.78 -23.20 -35.84
N VAL A 146 -4.14 -21.93 -35.98
CA VAL A 146 -4.74 -21.43 -37.23
C VAL A 146 -3.81 -21.66 -38.43
N THR A 147 -2.50 -21.41 -38.25
CA THR A 147 -1.50 -21.63 -39.30
C THR A 147 -1.38 -23.13 -39.66
N VAL A 148 -1.42 -24.03 -38.67
CA VAL A 148 -1.43 -25.46 -38.88
C VAL A 148 -2.65 -25.91 -39.69
N PHE A 149 -3.84 -25.46 -39.31
CA PHE A 149 -5.09 -25.80 -40.01
C PHE A 149 -5.17 -25.19 -41.42
N ALA A 150 -4.65 -23.98 -41.64
CA ALA A 150 -4.56 -23.36 -42.94
C ALA A 150 -3.68 -24.18 -43.92
N ALA A 151 -2.56 -24.75 -43.44
CA ALA A 151 -1.73 -25.63 -44.24
C ALA A 151 -2.42 -26.94 -44.62
N PHE A 152 -3.36 -27.46 -43.81
CA PHE A 152 -4.18 -28.62 -44.15
C PHE A 152 -5.21 -28.32 -45.22
N GLY A 153 -5.79 -27.16 -45.23
CA GLY A 153 -6.78 -26.78 -46.24
C GLY A 153 -6.20 -26.62 -47.64
N ALA A 154 -4.91 -26.36 -47.75
CA ALA A 154 -4.23 -26.12 -49.01
C ALA A 154 -3.77 -27.40 -49.72
N ASP A 155 -3.37 -28.47 -48.99
CA ASP A 155 -2.87 -29.72 -49.56
C ASP A 155 -3.52 -30.95 -48.88
N ALA A 156 -4.67 -31.36 -49.39
CA ALA A 156 -5.41 -32.54 -48.89
C ALA A 156 -4.72 -33.89 -49.14
N THR A 157 -3.63 -33.93 -49.94
CA THR A 157 -2.98 -35.16 -50.38
C THR A 157 -1.71 -35.54 -49.60
N SER A 158 -1.12 -34.61 -48.84
CA SER A 158 0.09 -34.83 -48.06
C SER A 158 -0.10 -34.56 -46.57
N GLN A 159 -0.87 -35.43 -45.89
CA GLN A 159 -1.00 -35.36 -44.43
C GLN A 159 0.29 -35.86 -43.78
N ASP A 160 1.23 -34.96 -43.42
CA ASP A 160 2.36 -35.29 -42.57
C ASP A 160 1.98 -35.16 -41.10
N PRO A 161 1.71 -36.25 -40.35
CA PRO A 161 1.38 -36.18 -38.92
C PRO A 161 2.47 -35.52 -38.07
N ARG A 162 3.73 -35.55 -38.55
CA ARG A 162 4.86 -34.93 -37.86
C ARG A 162 4.82 -33.40 -37.93
N GLY A 163 4.40 -32.86 -39.11
CA GLY A 163 4.21 -31.40 -39.28
C GLY A 163 3.13 -30.88 -38.36
N ILE A 164 2.01 -31.61 -38.22
CA ILE A 164 0.93 -31.28 -37.31
C ILE A 164 1.40 -31.26 -35.86
N ALA A 165 2.01 -32.36 -35.42
CA ALA A 165 2.48 -32.50 -34.04
C ALA A 165 3.49 -31.38 -33.69
N LYS A 166 4.36 -31.00 -34.64
CA LYS A 166 5.32 -29.90 -34.46
C LYS A 166 4.59 -28.56 -34.31
N GLY A 167 3.64 -28.23 -35.17
CA GLY A 167 2.90 -26.95 -35.09
C GLY A 167 2.08 -26.84 -33.80
N ILE A 168 1.45 -27.91 -33.33
CA ILE A 168 0.76 -27.96 -32.06
C ILE A 168 1.73 -27.75 -30.89
N SER A 169 2.90 -28.39 -30.93
CA SER A 169 3.93 -28.23 -29.92
C SER A 169 4.45 -26.77 -29.84
N GLU A 170 4.65 -26.16 -31.01
CA GLU A 170 5.08 -24.74 -31.08
C GLU A 170 4.01 -23.80 -30.51
N ALA A 171 2.72 -24.03 -30.85
CA ALA A 171 1.61 -23.29 -30.30
C ALA A 171 1.50 -23.41 -28.78
N LEU A 172 1.61 -24.61 -28.22
CA LEU A 172 1.57 -24.80 -26.76
C LEU A 172 2.78 -24.20 -26.05
N SER A 173 3.93 -24.13 -26.69
CA SER A 173 5.13 -23.52 -26.13
C SER A 173 4.97 -22.04 -25.82
N THR A 174 4.24 -21.29 -26.64
CA THR A 174 3.98 -19.85 -26.38
C THR A 174 3.14 -19.63 -25.12
N THR A 175 2.16 -20.49 -24.88
CA THR A 175 1.35 -20.45 -23.64
C THR A 175 2.20 -20.75 -22.40
N ILE A 176 3.08 -21.74 -22.49
CA ILE A 176 4.00 -22.07 -21.39
C ILE A 176 4.89 -20.89 -21.06
N VAL A 177 5.45 -20.21 -22.07
CA VAL A 177 6.30 -19.01 -21.86
C VAL A 177 5.49 -17.88 -21.26
N GLY A 178 4.27 -17.62 -21.74
CA GLY A 178 3.40 -16.59 -21.17
C GLY A 178 3.14 -16.80 -19.67
N LEU A 179 2.84 -18.04 -19.27
CA LEU A 179 2.65 -18.41 -17.86
C LEU A 179 3.95 -18.35 -17.06
N ALA A 180 5.07 -18.77 -17.66
CA ALA A 180 6.39 -18.73 -17.02
C ALA A 180 6.84 -17.29 -16.71
N ILE A 181 6.38 -16.29 -17.47
CA ILE A 181 6.62 -14.88 -17.20
C ILE A 181 5.62 -14.34 -16.17
N ALA A 182 4.34 -14.69 -16.30
CA ALA A 182 3.27 -14.18 -15.47
C ALA A 182 3.41 -14.60 -14.00
N ILE A 183 3.76 -15.85 -13.73
CA ILE A 183 3.81 -16.40 -12.36
C ILE A 183 4.86 -15.68 -11.49
N PRO A 184 6.14 -15.55 -11.91
CA PRO A 184 7.12 -14.78 -11.13
C PRO A 184 6.76 -13.30 -10.99
N SER A 185 6.17 -12.70 -12.04
CA SER A 185 5.71 -11.31 -12.01
C SER A 185 4.60 -11.11 -10.99
N LEU A 186 3.65 -12.03 -10.89
CA LEU A 186 2.56 -12.02 -9.91
C LEU A 186 3.08 -12.15 -8.48
N ILE A 187 4.03 -13.08 -8.26
CA ILE A 187 4.65 -13.25 -6.94
C ILE A 187 5.36 -11.97 -6.53
N ALA A 188 6.15 -11.37 -7.43
CA ALA A 188 6.86 -10.12 -7.17
C ALA A 188 5.89 -8.95 -6.91
N TYR A 189 4.85 -8.81 -7.73
CA TYR A 189 3.80 -7.81 -7.55
C TYR A 189 3.15 -7.92 -6.16
N SER A 190 2.69 -9.11 -5.81
CA SER A 190 2.04 -9.36 -4.51
C SER A 190 2.98 -9.10 -3.33
N TYR A 191 4.26 -9.49 -3.46
CA TYR A 191 5.26 -9.22 -2.43
C TYR A 191 5.51 -7.73 -2.22
N PHE A 192 5.71 -6.97 -3.31
CA PHE A 192 5.98 -5.53 -3.21
C PHE A 192 4.75 -4.75 -2.77
N SER A 193 3.55 -5.12 -3.23
CA SER A 193 2.30 -4.51 -2.77
C SER A 193 2.15 -4.66 -1.25
N ARG A 194 2.31 -5.88 -0.75
CA ARG A 194 2.26 -6.14 0.69
C ARG A 194 3.33 -5.38 1.48
N LYS A 195 4.53 -5.25 0.91
CA LYS A 195 5.61 -4.49 1.53
C LYS A 195 5.30 -3.00 1.64
N ILE A 196 4.70 -2.40 0.59
CA ILE A 196 4.26 -1.00 0.61
C ILE A 196 3.16 -0.78 1.65
N GLU A 197 2.15 -1.65 1.71
CA GLU A 197 1.09 -1.59 2.73
C GLU A 197 1.66 -1.60 4.16
N THR A 198 2.63 -2.49 4.42
CA THR A 198 3.28 -2.57 5.72
C THR A 198 4.04 -1.29 6.07
N MET A 199 4.81 -0.76 5.11
CA MET A 199 5.55 0.50 5.31
C MET A 199 4.60 1.71 5.44
N ALA A 200 3.47 1.71 4.74
CA ALA A 200 2.44 2.73 4.85
C ALA A 200 1.85 2.78 6.26
N ALA A 201 1.48 1.62 6.81
CA ALA A 201 0.97 1.51 8.17
C ALA A 201 2.02 1.94 9.22
N GLU A 202 3.30 1.62 9.01
CA GLU A 202 4.41 2.04 9.86
C GLU A 202 4.57 3.57 9.83
N MET A 203 4.57 4.19 8.65
CA MET A 203 4.64 5.65 8.49
C MET A 203 3.45 6.36 9.14
N GLU A 204 2.24 5.83 9.00
CA GLU A 204 1.03 6.36 9.62
C GLU A 204 1.14 6.31 11.15
N SER A 205 1.56 5.18 11.71
CA SER A 205 1.74 4.99 13.15
C SER A 205 2.75 5.97 13.74
N LEU A 206 3.95 6.08 13.12
CA LEU A 206 5.01 6.98 13.57
C LEU A 206 4.59 8.45 13.49
N THR A 207 3.89 8.82 12.45
CA THR A 207 3.43 10.20 12.26
C THR A 207 2.31 10.55 13.24
N ALA A 208 1.39 9.62 13.51
CA ALA A 208 0.32 9.81 14.50
C ALA A 208 0.91 9.97 15.92
N ASP A 209 1.91 9.15 16.29
CA ASP A 209 2.61 9.25 17.58
C ASP A 209 3.32 10.61 17.72
N LEU A 210 4.04 11.05 16.68
CA LEU A 210 4.69 12.36 16.66
C LEU A 210 3.69 13.50 16.89
N LEU A 211 2.59 13.51 16.12
CA LEU A 211 1.56 14.56 16.25
C LEU A 211 0.89 14.51 17.63
N ALA A 212 0.60 13.31 18.15
CA ALA A 212 0.03 13.16 19.49
C ALA A 212 0.94 13.79 20.56
N LYS A 213 2.24 13.49 20.53
CA LYS A 213 3.24 14.06 21.45
C LYS A 213 3.33 15.58 21.34
N CYS A 214 3.37 16.13 20.11
CA CYS A 214 3.46 17.57 19.88
C CYS A 214 2.20 18.33 20.35
N TYR A 215 1.00 17.84 20.04
CA TYR A 215 -0.25 18.49 20.42
C TYR A 215 -0.61 18.29 21.90
N TYR A 216 -0.23 17.20 22.53
CA TYR A 216 -0.41 16.99 23.97
C TYR A 216 0.28 18.09 24.79
N GLN A 217 1.51 18.43 24.40
CA GLN A 217 2.27 19.48 25.08
C GLN A 217 1.65 20.87 24.85
N LYS A 218 1.17 21.16 23.63
CA LYS A 218 0.51 22.43 23.31
C LYS A 218 -0.76 22.63 24.14
N GLY A 219 -1.58 21.58 24.32
CA GLY A 219 -2.77 21.62 25.17
C GLY A 219 -2.43 21.91 26.63
N ARG A 220 -1.36 21.31 27.14
CA ARG A 220 -0.92 21.51 28.53
C ARG A 220 -0.30 22.89 28.79
N ALA A 221 0.34 23.49 27.80
CA ALA A 221 0.88 24.86 27.89
C ALA A 221 -0.21 25.94 27.86
N THR A 222 -1.41 25.62 27.33
CA THR A 222 -2.56 26.52 27.28
C THR A 222 -3.52 26.35 28.47
N GLU A 223 -3.35 25.27 29.27
CA GLU A 223 -4.15 25.09 30.49
C GLU A 223 -3.60 26.04 31.57
N PRO A 224 -4.38 26.99 32.09
CA PRO A 224 -3.90 27.86 33.19
C PRO A 224 -3.52 26.95 34.36
N PRO A 225 -2.46 27.33 35.13
CA PRO A 225 -2.03 26.51 36.26
C PRO A 225 -3.24 26.23 37.12
N ARG A 226 -3.59 24.94 37.25
CA ARG A 226 -4.67 24.52 38.14
C ARG A 226 -4.36 25.12 39.50
N ARG A 227 -5.10 26.20 39.87
CA ARG A 227 -5.00 26.79 41.18
C ARG A 227 -5.00 25.64 42.16
N ALA A 228 -3.90 25.50 42.89
CA ALA A 228 -3.81 24.61 44.03
C ALA A 228 -5.14 24.75 44.78
N ALA A 229 -5.78 23.58 44.98
CA ALA A 229 -7.07 23.51 45.67
C ALA A 229 -7.03 24.51 46.81
N SER A 230 -7.82 25.57 46.69
CA SER A 230 -8.02 26.51 47.77
C SER A 230 -8.28 25.71 49.04
N GLU A 231 -7.57 26.08 50.07
CA GLU A 231 -7.74 25.63 51.44
C GLU A 231 -9.22 25.38 51.73
N PRO A 232 -9.57 24.36 52.48
CA PRO A 232 -10.95 24.13 52.89
C PRO A 232 -11.44 25.41 53.61
N GLU A 233 -12.44 26.03 53.04
CA GLU A 233 -13.14 27.17 53.66
C GLU A 233 -13.58 26.73 55.05
N PRO A 234 -13.28 27.50 56.11
CA PRO A 234 -13.64 27.09 57.46
C PRO A 234 -15.16 26.98 57.52
N GLU A 235 -15.62 25.86 58.03
CA GLU A 235 -17.03 25.56 58.30
C GLU A 235 -17.67 26.74 59.03
N ARG A 236 -18.50 27.53 58.30
CA ARG A 236 -19.44 28.43 58.94
C ARG A 236 -20.59 27.59 59.51
N GLU A 237 -20.45 27.26 60.79
CA GLU A 237 -21.53 26.94 61.65
C GLU A 237 -22.62 28.00 61.54
N SER A 238 -23.73 27.70 60.88
CA SER A 238 -24.99 28.43 61.08
C SER A 238 -26.16 27.51 60.84
N SER A 239 -26.54 26.95 61.94
CA SER A 239 -27.94 26.89 62.40
C SER A 239 -28.86 27.81 61.60
N GLN A 240 -29.80 27.24 60.87
CA GLN A 240 -31.21 27.62 60.92
C GLN A 240 -32.05 26.66 60.09
N TYR A 241 -32.80 25.91 60.83
CA TYR A 241 -33.89 25.02 60.43
C TYR A 241 -34.96 25.88 59.74
N ALA A 242 -35.18 25.70 58.44
CA ALA A 242 -36.33 26.22 57.72
C ALA A 242 -37.25 25.04 57.40
N PRO A 243 -38.55 25.09 57.70
CA PRO A 243 -39.49 24.00 57.49
C PRO A 243 -39.74 23.79 55.99
N ALA A 244 -39.87 22.52 55.60
CA ALA A 244 -40.13 22.08 54.25
C ALA A 244 -41.48 22.60 53.71
N PRO A 245 -41.56 23.00 52.43
CA PRO A 245 -42.83 23.37 51.80
C PRO A 245 -43.72 22.16 51.57
N PRO A 246 -45.06 22.32 51.53
CA PRO A 246 -46.03 21.23 51.44
C PRO A 246 -45.95 20.52 50.07
N ARG A 247 -46.09 19.22 50.06
CA ARG A 247 -46.21 18.40 48.85
C ARG A 247 -47.43 18.83 48.04
N VAL A 248 -47.20 19.22 46.79
CA VAL A 248 -48.26 19.35 45.78
C VAL A 248 -48.54 17.98 45.19
N GLU A 249 -49.74 17.43 45.45
CA GLU A 249 -50.21 16.23 44.77
C GLU A 249 -50.54 16.54 43.31
N ILE A 250 -49.89 15.87 42.39
CA ILE A 250 -50.19 15.95 40.96
C ILE A 250 -51.22 14.85 40.65
N PRO A 251 -52.44 15.19 40.13
CA PRO A 251 -53.44 14.17 39.80
C PRO A 251 -52.96 13.35 38.58
N ALA A 252 -53.16 12.02 38.71
CA ALA A 252 -52.82 11.04 37.68
C ALA A 252 -53.63 11.27 36.40
N LEU A 253 -52.94 11.55 35.30
CA LEU A 253 -53.53 11.55 33.96
C LEU A 253 -53.73 10.12 33.49
N SER A 254 -55.01 9.71 33.35
CA SER A 254 -55.46 8.46 32.81
C SER A 254 -55.14 8.39 31.31
N VAL A 255 -54.24 7.50 30.93
CA VAL A 255 -53.99 7.14 29.53
C VAL A 255 -55.08 6.18 29.05
N ARG A 256 -55.92 6.62 28.10
CA ARG A 256 -56.82 5.74 27.35
C ARG A 256 -56.03 4.97 26.29
N PRO A 257 -56.25 3.65 26.14
CA PRO A 257 -55.72 2.92 25.02
C PRO A 257 -56.55 3.17 23.77
N THR A 258 -55.95 3.58 22.69
CA THR A 258 -56.54 3.59 21.35
C THR A 258 -56.48 2.19 20.76
N GLN A 259 -57.66 1.68 20.43
CA GLN A 259 -57.87 0.43 19.70
C GLN A 259 -57.41 0.52 18.27
N GLU A 260 -56.88 -0.60 17.84
CA GLU A 260 -56.67 -0.98 16.45
C GLU A 260 -57.94 -0.85 15.61
N GLY A 261 -57.75 -0.44 14.37
CA GLY A 261 -58.68 -0.54 13.29
C GLY A 261 -57.99 -1.12 12.07
N ALA A 262 -58.40 -2.34 11.74
CA ALA A 262 -58.02 -3.07 10.55
C ALA A 262 -58.51 -2.39 9.26
N GLY A 263 -57.76 -2.58 8.17
CA GLY A 263 -58.08 -2.24 6.81
C GLY A 263 -56.94 -2.58 5.88
#